data_d2d9168fb433a6914341ba142778e9af
#
_entry.id   d2d9168fb433a6914341ba142778e9af
#
_cell.length_a   1.000
_cell.length_b   1.000
_cell.length_c   1.000
_cell.angle_alpha   90.00
_cell.angle_beta   90.00
_cell.angle_gamma   90.00
#
_symmetry.space_group_name_H-M   'P 1'
#
loop_
_entity.id
_entity.type
_entity.pdbx_description
1 polymer ?
#
loop_
_entity_poly.entity_id
_entity_poly.type
_entity_poly.pdbx_seq_one_letter_code
_entity_poly.pdbx_strand_id
1 'polypeptide(L)'
;MALLSSFNEDRPVTYFRGHPIYCATILTIAYAVGVILTALLEGLMASFIFFPATAFFRGEFWQIFLCTFVNRPSFFILIGLFFLYVSAVEVEKYIGRVRFLVLYAILLLTPIVTLTIWMFATGQSAPFFGNTEIAIGFFVAFCTLYPNLQWFGMISLKWIGIVSYAIGVLVFVNQRDWLMALVLTLVCSASFGYIRYLQYGGELPRIPNPFDFWRRPKFKVVARPSPLARPSGRDQSTTDLSDIDRLLDKISKHGLASLTTKERETLERARAKLLEQDGK
;
A
#
# COMPACT_ATOMS: atom_id res chain seq x y z
N MET A 1 -11.07 -13.15 -15.71
CA MET A 1 -10.10 -13.11 -14.58
C MET A 1 -8.63 -13.28 -15.02
N ALA A 2 -8.32 -13.97 -16.11
CA ALA A 2 -6.93 -14.20 -16.56
C ALA A 2 -6.21 -12.95 -17.15
N LEU A 3 -6.91 -11.91 -17.59
CA LEU A 3 -6.32 -10.71 -18.16
C LEU A 3 -5.68 -9.75 -17.12
N LEU A 4 -6.03 -9.87 -15.85
CA LEU A 4 -5.49 -9.01 -14.78
C LEU A 4 -4.22 -9.57 -14.12
N SER A 5 -3.94 -10.87 -14.28
CA SER A 5 -2.75 -11.51 -13.72
C SER A 5 -1.46 -11.24 -14.50
N SER A 6 -1.58 -10.88 -15.79
CA SER A 6 -0.42 -10.61 -16.66
C SER A 6 0.17 -9.19 -16.50
N PHE A 7 -0.50 -8.29 -15.77
CA PHE A 7 -0.07 -6.90 -15.57
C PHE A 7 0.76 -6.67 -14.31
N ASN A 8 1.07 -7.73 -13.56
CA ASN A 8 1.82 -7.64 -12.31
C ASN A 8 3.34 -7.83 -12.54
N GLU A 9 3.86 -7.40 -13.67
CA GLU A 9 5.29 -7.43 -13.92
C GLU A 9 5.90 -6.09 -13.51
N ASP A 10 6.86 -6.16 -12.57
CA ASP A 10 7.80 -5.10 -12.18
C ASP A 10 8.69 -4.65 -13.36
N ARG A 11 8.07 -4.18 -14.44
CA ARG A 11 8.82 -3.73 -15.61
C ARG A 11 8.98 -2.22 -15.57
N PRO A 12 10.21 -1.73 -15.37
CA PRO A 12 10.52 -0.31 -15.56
C PRO A 12 10.17 0.10 -17.00
N VAL A 13 9.86 1.38 -17.20
CA VAL A 13 9.54 1.93 -18.55
C VAL A 13 10.70 1.73 -19.49
N THR A 14 11.91 2.01 -19.00
CA THR A 14 13.17 1.86 -19.74
C THR A 14 14.34 1.74 -18.76
N TYR A 15 15.51 1.39 -19.28
CA TYR A 15 16.75 1.40 -18.53
C TYR A 15 17.67 2.49 -19.07
N PHE A 16 18.12 3.37 -18.20
CA PHE A 16 19.13 4.38 -18.55
C PHE A 16 20.40 4.11 -17.76
N ARG A 17 21.50 3.83 -18.44
CA ARG A 17 22.79 3.46 -17.83
C ARG A 17 22.70 2.35 -16.77
N GLY A 18 21.81 1.36 -16.98
CA GLY A 18 21.60 0.26 -16.04
C GLY A 18 20.64 0.55 -14.88
N HIS A 19 20.14 1.78 -14.74
CA HIS A 19 19.12 2.14 -13.73
C HIS A 19 17.71 2.02 -14.31
N PRO A 20 16.78 1.34 -13.62
CA PRO A 20 15.40 1.25 -14.05
C PRO A 20 14.68 2.59 -13.89
N ILE A 21 14.06 3.08 -14.97
CA ILE A 21 13.22 4.29 -14.96
C ILE A 21 11.76 3.88 -14.85
N TYR A 22 11.09 4.38 -13.81
CA TYR A 22 9.68 4.19 -13.53
C TYR A 22 8.85 5.39 -14.04
N CYS A 23 7.53 5.21 -14.20
CA CYS A 23 6.63 6.34 -14.52
C CYS A 23 6.66 7.40 -13.42
N ALA A 24 6.79 7.01 -12.15
CA ALA A 24 6.97 7.91 -11.02
C ALA A 24 8.21 8.80 -11.16
N THR A 25 9.32 8.26 -11.69
CA THR A 25 10.54 9.03 -11.96
C THR A 25 10.29 10.10 -13.01
N ILE A 26 9.62 9.73 -14.12
CA ILE A 26 9.28 10.67 -15.20
C ILE A 26 8.36 11.77 -14.67
N LEU A 27 7.35 11.41 -13.87
CA LEU A 27 6.42 12.34 -13.25
C LEU A 27 7.15 13.34 -12.33
N THR A 28 8.07 12.85 -11.49
CA THR A 28 8.84 13.71 -10.59
C THR A 28 9.76 14.66 -11.35
N ILE A 29 10.40 14.20 -12.43
CA ILE A 29 11.19 15.05 -13.31
C ILE A 29 10.31 16.11 -13.96
N ALA A 30 9.13 15.75 -14.44
CA ALA A 30 8.18 16.70 -15.03
C ALA A 30 7.77 17.78 -14.02
N TYR A 31 7.53 17.43 -12.75
CA TYR A 31 7.27 18.40 -11.69
C TYR A 31 8.48 19.29 -11.39
N ALA A 32 9.70 18.75 -11.37
CA ALA A 32 10.91 19.52 -11.19
C ALA A 32 11.10 20.56 -12.33
N VAL A 33 10.84 20.13 -13.57
CA VAL A 33 10.84 21.03 -14.73
C VAL A 33 9.75 22.09 -14.59
N GLY A 34 8.55 21.74 -14.11
CA GLY A 34 7.47 22.66 -13.83
C GLY A 34 7.85 23.75 -12.82
N VAL A 35 8.60 23.40 -11.76
CA VAL A 35 9.12 24.38 -10.78
C VAL A 35 10.07 25.39 -11.46
N ILE A 36 10.99 24.89 -12.31
CA ILE A 36 11.94 25.73 -13.04
C ILE A 36 11.20 26.65 -14.02
N LEU A 37 10.23 26.11 -14.77
CA LEU A 37 9.44 26.90 -15.71
C LEU A 37 8.62 27.97 -15.00
N THR A 38 8.03 27.63 -13.84
CA THR A 38 7.28 28.59 -13.02
C THR A 38 8.18 29.72 -12.53
N ALA A 39 9.44 29.41 -12.15
CA ALA A 39 10.41 30.44 -11.73
C ALA A 39 10.83 31.38 -12.86
N LEU A 40 10.96 30.84 -14.09
CA LEU A 40 11.44 31.61 -15.24
C LEU A 40 10.31 32.32 -16.01
N LEU A 41 9.11 31.75 -16.05
CA LEU A 41 7.99 32.17 -16.90
C LEU A 41 6.69 32.34 -16.06
N GLU A 42 6.78 33.04 -14.94
CA GLU A 42 5.66 33.20 -13.99
C GLU A 42 4.37 33.66 -14.65
N GLY A 43 4.44 34.66 -15.54
CA GLY A 43 3.28 35.18 -16.24
C GLY A 43 2.59 34.20 -17.17
N LEU A 44 3.36 33.32 -17.84
CA LEU A 44 2.82 32.25 -18.67
C LEU A 44 2.23 31.12 -17.82
N MET A 45 2.89 30.78 -16.75
CA MET A 45 2.45 29.71 -15.85
C MET A 45 1.14 30.05 -15.12
N ALA A 46 0.85 31.34 -14.91
CA ALA A 46 -0.42 31.79 -14.33
C ALA A 46 -1.65 31.34 -15.14
N SER A 47 -1.53 31.21 -16.47
CA SER A 47 -2.62 30.74 -17.33
C SER A 47 -2.93 29.24 -17.19
N PHE A 48 -2.05 28.47 -16.53
CA PHE A 48 -2.25 27.04 -16.26
C PHE A 48 -2.85 26.76 -14.89
N ILE A 49 -3.04 27.76 -14.05
CA ILE A 49 -3.77 27.63 -12.78
C ILE A 49 -5.21 27.22 -13.09
N PHE A 50 -5.66 26.16 -12.42
CA PHE A 50 -7.02 25.67 -12.62
C PHE A 50 -8.02 26.57 -11.89
N PHE A 51 -8.95 27.12 -12.65
CA PHE A 51 -10.15 27.76 -12.15
C PHE A 51 -11.36 27.05 -12.75
N PRO A 52 -12.24 26.45 -11.93
CA PRO A 52 -13.44 25.78 -12.47
C PRO A 52 -14.25 26.64 -13.43
N ALA A 53 -14.38 27.93 -13.14
CA ALA A 53 -15.12 28.86 -14.00
C ALA A 53 -14.49 29.01 -15.39
N THR A 54 -13.17 29.19 -15.50
CA THR A 54 -12.51 29.33 -16.80
C THR A 54 -12.46 28.03 -17.56
N ALA A 55 -12.19 26.90 -16.85
CA ALA A 55 -12.13 25.60 -17.47
C ALA A 55 -13.46 25.22 -18.15
N PHE A 56 -14.60 25.42 -17.47
CA PHE A 56 -15.89 24.97 -17.98
C PHE A 56 -16.61 26.05 -18.85
N PHE A 57 -16.52 27.33 -18.50
CA PHE A 57 -17.21 28.37 -19.28
C PHE A 57 -16.41 28.91 -20.47
N ARG A 58 -15.07 28.85 -20.41
CA ARG A 58 -14.19 29.29 -21.53
C ARG A 58 -13.60 28.11 -22.31
N GLY A 59 -13.81 26.87 -21.88
CA GLY A 59 -13.26 25.69 -22.54
C GLY A 59 -11.76 25.46 -22.33
N GLU A 60 -11.17 26.04 -21.27
CA GLU A 60 -9.74 25.92 -20.97
C GLU A 60 -9.39 24.61 -20.25
N PHE A 61 -9.77 23.48 -20.85
CA PHE A 61 -9.62 22.14 -20.23
C PHE A 61 -8.16 21.70 -20.00
N TRP A 62 -7.19 22.33 -20.68
CA TRP A 62 -5.78 22.05 -20.45
C TRP A 62 -5.33 22.37 -19.01
N GLN A 63 -6.01 23.31 -18.33
CA GLN A 63 -5.76 23.63 -16.92
C GLN A 63 -5.89 22.41 -16.01
N ILE A 64 -6.79 21.46 -16.34
CA ILE A 64 -7.02 20.23 -15.56
C ILE A 64 -5.74 19.40 -15.40
N PHE A 65 -4.92 19.34 -16.46
CA PHE A 65 -3.70 18.53 -16.44
C PHE A 65 -2.47 19.34 -16.06
N LEU A 66 -2.43 20.62 -16.43
CA LEU A 66 -1.23 21.44 -16.28
C LEU A 66 -1.14 22.16 -14.93
N CYS A 67 -2.25 22.33 -14.20
CA CYS A 67 -2.27 23.05 -12.93
C CYS A 67 -1.32 22.44 -11.87
N THR A 68 -1.13 21.13 -11.89
CA THR A 68 -0.25 20.44 -10.93
C THR A 68 1.24 20.68 -11.17
N PHE A 69 1.61 21.13 -12.38
CA PHE A 69 2.99 21.47 -12.72
C PHE A 69 3.36 22.91 -12.35
N VAL A 70 2.36 23.76 -12.05
CA VAL A 70 2.57 25.14 -11.60
C VAL A 70 2.93 25.12 -10.11
N ASN A 71 4.21 25.19 -9.80
CA ASN A 71 4.68 25.12 -8.43
C ASN A 71 5.59 26.32 -8.13
N ARG A 72 5.29 27.09 -7.08
CA ARG A 72 6.12 28.20 -6.66
C ARG A 72 7.46 27.69 -6.12
N PRO A 73 8.60 28.18 -6.63
CA PRO A 73 9.91 27.73 -6.18
C PRO A 73 10.10 28.07 -4.70
N SER A 74 10.41 27.05 -3.89
CA SER A 74 10.74 27.19 -2.48
C SER A 74 11.64 26.04 -2.05
N PHE A 75 12.39 26.22 -0.98
CA PHE A 75 13.22 25.13 -0.44
C PHE A 75 12.36 23.90 -0.06
N PHE A 76 11.18 24.13 0.47
CA PHE A 76 10.26 23.05 0.87
C PHE A 76 9.74 22.24 -0.30
N ILE A 77 9.60 22.83 -1.51
CA ILE A 77 9.17 22.09 -2.69
C ILE A 77 10.22 21.05 -3.11
N LEU A 78 11.51 21.33 -2.93
CA LEU A 78 12.58 20.37 -3.23
C LEU A 78 12.49 19.15 -2.29
N ILE A 79 12.25 19.39 -1.02
CA ILE A 79 12.02 18.32 -0.04
C ILE A 79 10.75 17.53 -0.42
N GLY A 80 9.68 18.23 -0.78
CA GLY A 80 8.43 17.61 -1.24
C GLY A 80 8.62 16.74 -2.49
N LEU A 81 9.40 17.18 -3.47
CA LEU A 81 9.72 16.41 -4.67
C LEU A 81 10.56 15.15 -4.34
N PHE A 82 11.49 15.26 -3.39
CA PHE A 82 12.25 14.09 -2.94
C PHE A 82 11.33 13.05 -2.30
N PHE A 83 10.43 13.47 -1.39
CA PHE A 83 9.46 12.56 -0.77
C PHE A 83 8.47 12.00 -1.78
N LEU A 84 8.03 12.82 -2.73
CA LEU A 84 7.19 12.36 -3.85
C LEU A 84 7.90 11.27 -4.64
N TYR A 85 9.17 11.50 -5.02
CA TYR A 85 9.96 10.53 -5.76
C TYR A 85 10.05 9.19 -5.02
N VAL A 86 10.49 9.22 -3.76
CA VAL A 86 10.67 8.00 -2.96
C VAL A 86 9.35 7.26 -2.79
N SER A 87 8.27 7.96 -2.40
CA SER A 87 6.97 7.33 -2.17
C SER A 87 6.32 6.82 -3.45
N ALA A 88 6.35 7.61 -4.53
CA ALA A 88 5.72 7.24 -5.79
C ALA A 88 6.42 6.04 -6.47
N VAL A 89 7.77 5.99 -6.44
CA VAL A 89 8.53 4.85 -6.98
C VAL A 89 8.23 3.57 -6.22
N GLU A 90 8.22 3.60 -4.89
CA GLU A 90 7.90 2.41 -4.09
C GLU A 90 6.43 1.96 -4.27
N VAL A 91 5.50 2.91 -4.41
CA VAL A 91 4.10 2.61 -4.73
C VAL A 91 4.02 1.95 -6.11
N GLU A 92 4.69 2.50 -7.16
CA GLU A 92 4.67 1.94 -8.51
C GLU A 92 5.24 0.52 -8.55
N LYS A 93 6.36 0.25 -7.87
CA LYS A 93 6.94 -1.08 -7.75
C LYS A 93 5.96 -2.11 -7.16
N TYR A 94 5.17 -1.69 -6.17
CA TYR A 94 4.24 -2.59 -5.48
C TYR A 94 2.95 -2.86 -6.29
N ILE A 95 2.31 -1.82 -6.84
CA ILE A 95 1.01 -1.95 -7.50
C ILE A 95 1.09 -2.16 -9.03
N GLY A 96 2.27 -1.90 -9.62
CA GLY A 96 2.49 -1.94 -11.06
C GLY A 96 2.07 -0.66 -11.79
N ARG A 97 2.59 -0.48 -13.01
CA ARG A 97 2.46 0.76 -13.80
C ARG A 97 1.02 1.20 -14.05
N VAL A 98 0.15 0.31 -14.52
CA VAL A 98 -1.23 0.68 -14.89
C VAL A 98 -2.01 1.15 -13.67
N ARG A 99 -1.92 0.42 -12.56
CA ARG A 99 -2.60 0.79 -11.31
C ARG A 99 -2.02 2.07 -10.71
N PHE A 100 -0.72 2.31 -10.86
CA PHE A 100 -0.08 3.56 -10.48
C PHE A 100 -0.65 4.76 -11.26
N LEU A 101 -0.80 4.63 -12.59
CA LEU A 101 -1.40 5.68 -13.41
C LEU A 101 -2.88 5.93 -13.05
N VAL A 102 -3.62 4.88 -12.71
CA VAL A 102 -5.01 5.03 -12.21
C VAL A 102 -5.02 5.77 -10.87
N LEU A 103 -4.12 5.42 -9.93
CA LEU A 103 -3.98 6.15 -8.67
C LEU A 103 -3.64 7.63 -8.93
N TYR A 104 -2.67 7.90 -9.80
CA TYR A 104 -2.32 9.27 -10.17
C TYR A 104 -3.52 10.04 -10.74
N ALA A 105 -4.29 9.42 -11.64
CA ALA A 105 -5.49 10.03 -12.20
C ALA A 105 -6.55 10.32 -11.11
N ILE A 106 -6.75 9.41 -10.16
CA ILE A 106 -7.64 9.62 -9.01
C ILE A 106 -7.17 10.82 -8.18
N LEU A 107 -5.88 10.88 -7.83
CA LEU A 107 -5.31 11.98 -7.04
C LEU A 107 -5.40 13.34 -7.76
N LEU A 108 -5.24 13.35 -9.08
CA LEU A 108 -5.35 14.55 -9.90
C LEU A 108 -6.81 15.01 -10.04
N LEU A 109 -7.73 14.09 -10.27
CA LEU A 109 -9.13 14.42 -10.51
C LEU A 109 -9.89 14.78 -9.23
N THR A 110 -9.51 14.25 -8.09
CA THR A 110 -10.20 14.50 -6.80
C THR A 110 -10.31 16.00 -6.47
N PRO A 111 -9.22 16.81 -6.46
CA PRO A 111 -9.33 18.24 -6.20
C PRO A 111 -10.16 18.96 -7.27
N ILE A 112 -9.99 18.60 -8.54
CA ILE A 112 -10.69 19.23 -9.66
C ILE A 112 -12.20 19.03 -9.55
N VAL A 113 -12.63 17.78 -9.31
CA VAL A 113 -14.06 17.44 -9.12
C VAL A 113 -14.62 18.14 -7.88
N THR A 114 -13.88 18.13 -6.78
CA THR A 114 -14.34 18.79 -5.53
C THR A 114 -14.54 20.28 -5.72
N LEU A 115 -13.58 20.98 -6.34
CA LEU A 115 -13.67 22.42 -6.58
C LEU A 115 -14.76 22.77 -7.61
N THR A 116 -14.96 21.91 -8.59
CA THR A 116 -16.05 22.07 -9.58
C THR A 116 -17.41 21.92 -8.92
N ILE A 117 -17.60 20.91 -8.07
CA ILE A 117 -18.85 20.73 -7.31
C ILE A 117 -19.07 21.93 -6.38
N TRP A 118 -18.03 22.41 -5.70
CA TRP A 118 -18.11 23.59 -4.85
C TRP A 118 -18.55 24.83 -5.62
N MET A 119 -17.97 25.07 -6.81
CA MET A 119 -18.36 26.19 -7.66
C MET A 119 -19.84 26.12 -8.04
N PHE A 120 -20.36 24.95 -8.44
CA PHE A 120 -21.79 24.81 -8.80
C PHE A 120 -22.70 24.95 -7.58
N ALA A 121 -22.25 24.56 -6.38
CA ALA A 121 -23.05 24.64 -5.16
C ALA A 121 -23.09 26.07 -4.57
N THR A 122 -21.98 26.84 -4.64
CA THR A 122 -21.84 28.13 -3.96
C THR A 122 -21.75 29.33 -4.91
N GLY A 123 -21.50 29.07 -6.20
CA GLY A 123 -21.20 30.13 -7.18
C GLY A 123 -19.77 30.70 -7.04
N GLN A 124 -18.97 30.24 -6.12
CA GLN A 124 -17.61 30.70 -5.86
C GLN A 124 -16.57 29.79 -6.54
N SER A 125 -15.67 30.38 -7.33
CA SER A 125 -14.59 29.67 -7.99
C SER A 125 -13.29 29.87 -7.21
N ALA A 126 -12.69 28.78 -6.73
CA ALA A 126 -11.41 28.80 -6.04
C ALA A 126 -10.29 28.30 -6.99
N PRO A 127 -9.09 28.92 -6.96
CA PRO A 127 -7.96 28.47 -7.75
C PRO A 127 -7.35 27.21 -7.18
N PHE A 128 -6.84 26.32 -8.06
CA PHE A 128 -6.04 25.18 -7.68
C PHE A 128 -4.77 25.09 -8.53
N PHE A 129 -3.65 24.91 -7.87
CA PHE A 129 -2.36 24.74 -8.51
C PHE A 129 -1.38 24.04 -7.56
N GLY A 130 -0.39 23.39 -8.15
CA GLY A 130 0.66 22.72 -7.40
C GLY A 130 0.44 21.22 -7.24
N ASN A 131 1.48 20.57 -6.74
CA ASN A 131 1.51 19.12 -6.58
C ASN A 131 1.51 18.67 -5.11
N THR A 132 1.31 19.58 -4.16
CA THR A 132 1.44 19.29 -2.72
C THR A 132 0.44 18.24 -2.27
N GLU A 133 -0.82 18.38 -2.67
CA GLU A 133 -1.90 17.45 -2.33
C GLU A 133 -1.65 16.06 -2.93
N ILE A 134 -1.18 16.04 -4.18
CA ILE A 134 -0.81 14.79 -4.88
C ILE A 134 0.37 14.11 -4.19
N ALA A 135 1.39 14.90 -3.80
CA ALA A 135 2.56 14.37 -3.09
C ALA A 135 2.18 13.76 -1.73
N ILE A 136 1.31 14.44 -0.97
CA ILE A 136 0.77 13.91 0.30
C ILE A 136 -0.07 12.66 0.02
N GLY A 137 -0.87 12.64 -1.05
CA GLY A 137 -1.64 11.47 -1.47
C GLY A 137 -0.77 10.25 -1.76
N PHE A 138 0.32 10.40 -2.52
CA PHE A 138 1.29 9.31 -2.73
C PHE A 138 2.01 8.89 -1.46
N PHE A 139 2.32 9.84 -0.59
CA PHE A 139 2.93 9.53 0.70
C PHE A 139 1.98 8.73 1.60
N VAL A 140 0.69 9.05 1.62
CA VAL A 140 -0.35 8.27 2.33
C VAL A 140 -0.49 6.88 1.71
N ALA A 141 -0.45 6.75 0.37
CA ALA A 141 -0.43 5.46 -0.32
C ALA A 141 0.76 4.61 0.16
N PHE A 142 1.96 5.18 0.18
CA PHE A 142 3.17 4.53 0.65
C PHE A 142 3.09 4.09 2.10
N CYS A 143 2.60 4.96 3.01
CA CYS A 143 2.38 4.62 4.41
C CYS A 143 1.34 3.50 4.60
N THR A 144 0.34 3.42 3.71
CA THR A 144 -0.68 2.37 3.72
C THR A 144 -0.14 1.03 3.26
N LEU A 145 0.79 1.02 2.29
CA LEU A 145 1.45 -0.18 1.80
C LEU A 145 2.41 -0.79 2.83
N TYR A 146 3.16 0.06 3.53
CA TYR A 146 4.21 -0.35 4.45
C TYR A 146 3.99 0.16 5.88
N PRO A 147 2.87 -0.18 6.56
CA PRO A 147 2.50 0.42 7.84
C PRO A 147 3.48 0.12 8.97
N ASN A 148 4.17 -1.02 8.90
CA ASN A 148 5.09 -1.50 9.94
C ASN A 148 6.57 -1.20 9.63
N LEU A 149 6.85 -0.55 8.49
CA LEU A 149 8.20 -0.13 8.16
C LEU A 149 8.64 0.92 9.19
N GLN A 150 9.77 0.66 9.86
CA GLN A 150 10.35 1.60 10.82
C GLN A 150 11.31 2.52 10.09
N TRP A 151 11.03 3.82 10.10
CA TRP A 151 11.96 4.81 9.60
C TRP A 151 12.88 5.24 10.74
N PHE A 152 14.18 5.22 10.51
CA PHE A 152 15.22 5.43 11.52
C PHE A 152 15.14 4.49 12.75
N GLY A 153 14.51 3.31 12.61
CA GLY A 153 14.43 2.30 13.67
C GLY A 153 13.54 2.65 14.87
N MET A 154 12.85 3.79 14.88
CA MET A 154 12.09 4.28 16.02
C MET A 154 10.60 4.47 15.75
N ILE A 155 10.22 4.99 14.59
CA ILE A 155 8.83 5.40 14.31
C ILE A 155 8.27 4.58 13.16
N SER A 156 7.11 3.93 13.36
CA SER A 156 6.41 3.23 12.28
C SER A 156 5.87 4.23 11.27
N LEU A 157 6.00 3.90 9.98
CA LEU A 157 5.62 4.77 8.85
C LEU A 157 4.15 5.21 8.90
N LYS A 158 3.26 4.39 9.45
CA LYS A 158 1.84 4.74 9.66
C LYS A 158 1.66 6.01 10.50
N TRP A 159 2.48 6.21 11.55
CA TRP A 159 2.40 7.41 12.38
C TRP A 159 2.90 8.64 11.65
N ILE A 160 3.96 8.49 10.85
CA ILE A 160 4.49 9.59 10.02
C ILE A 160 3.43 10.04 9.00
N GLY A 161 2.71 9.10 8.38
CA GLY A 161 1.61 9.40 7.46
C GLY A 161 0.48 10.16 8.14
N ILE A 162 0.06 9.74 9.34
CA ILE A 162 -0.99 10.42 10.13
C ILE A 162 -0.54 11.83 10.52
N VAL A 163 0.69 11.99 11.00
CA VAL A 163 1.25 13.29 11.39
C VAL A 163 1.37 14.22 10.18
N SER A 164 1.87 13.74 9.04
CA SER A 164 1.93 14.51 7.79
C SER A 164 0.57 15.01 7.34
N TYR A 165 -0.45 14.14 7.37
CA TYR A 165 -1.83 14.53 7.06
C TYR A 165 -2.34 15.58 8.05
N ALA A 166 -2.15 15.36 9.36
CA ALA A 166 -2.59 16.30 10.39
C ALA A 166 -1.94 17.69 10.24
N ILE A 167 -0.62 17.73 9.97
CA ILE A 167 0.10 18.98 9.69
C ILE A 167 -0.48 19.67 8.45
N GLY A 168 -0.71 18.92 7.36
CA GLY A 168 -1.31 19.46 6.13
C GLY A 168 -2.67 20.11 6.39
N VAL A 169 -3.55 19.44 7.13
CA VAL A 169 -4.85 20.00 7.53
C VAL A 169 -4.69 21.25 8.40
N LEU A 170 -3.78 21.22 9.40
CA LEU A 170 -3.53 22.36 10.27
C LEU A 170 -3.04 23.60 9.51
N VAL A 171 -2.21 23.42 8.47
CA VAL A 171 -1.76 24.52 7.62
C VAL A 171 -2.96 25.22 6.96
N PHE A 172 -3.88 24.46 6.36
CA PHE A 172 -5.07 25.03 5.72
C PHE A 172 -6.05 25.64 6.74
N VAL A 173 -6.23 25.02 7.90
CA VAL A 173 -7.04 25.58 9.01
C VAL A 173 -6.47 26.91 9.50
N ASN A 174 -5.14 27.03 9.63
CA ASN A 174 -4.48 28.28 10.00
C ASN A 174 -4.69 29.40 8.96
N GLN A 175 -4.72 29.03 7.69
CA GLN A 175 -5.01 29.95 6.59
C GLN A 175 -6.52 30.26 6.44
N ARG A 176 -7.38 29.63 7.26
CA ARG A 176 -8.85 29.66 7.18
C ARG A 176 -9.41 29.15 5.84
N ASP A 177 -8.64 28.33 5.15
CA ASP A 177 -9.03 27.73 3.86
C ASP A 177 -9.62 26.33 4.09
N TRP A 178 -10.87 26.31 4.57
CA TRP A 178 -11.60 25.07 4.87
C TRP A 178 -11.84 24.21 3.63
N LEU A 179 -11.93 24.86 2.46
CA LEU A 179 -12.15 24.17 1.19
C LEU A 179 -10.92 23.32 0.82
N MET A 180 -9.71 23.90 0.93
CA MET A 180 -8.48 23.14 0.67
C MET A 180 -8.21 22.08 1.72
N ALA A 181 -8.58 22.30 2.98
CA ALA A 181 -8.55 21.25 4.00
C ALA A 181 -9.46 20.06 3.66
N LEU A 182 -10.66 20.33 3.13
CA LEU A 182 -11.57 19.30 2.63
C LEU A 182 -10.98 18.57 1.41
N VAL A 183 -10.42 19.28 0.45
CA VAL A 183 -9.75 18.72 -0.73
C VAL A 183 -8.64 17.76 -0.30
N LEU A 184 -7.75 18.19 0.59
CA LEU A 184 -6.66 17.34 1.12
C LEU A 184 -7.21 16.07 1.78
N THR A 185 -8.27 16.20 2.58
CA THR A 185 -8.90 15.06 3.26
C THR A 185 -9.47 14.06 2.25
N LEU A 186 -10.11 14.54 1.17
CA LEU A 186 -10.66 13.69 0.12
C LEU A 186 -9.53 12.99 -0.67
N VAL A 187 -8.45 13.70 -1.00
CA VAL A 187 -7.29 13.14 -1.69
C VAL A 187 -6.65 12.02 -0.86
N CYS A 188 -6.42 12.26 0.43
CA CYS A 188 -5.86 11.25 1.32
C CYS A 188 -6.79 10.04 1.50
N SER A 189 -8.10 10.29 1.62
CA SER A 189 -9.10 9.21 1.73
C SER A 189 -9.20 8.39 0.46
N ALA A 190 -9.16 9.02 -0.72
CA ALA A 190 -9.16 8.34 -2.01
C ALA A 190 -7.89 7.48 -2.20
N SER A 191 -6.74 8.03 -1.83
CA SER A 191 -5.47 7.30 -1.86
C SER A 191 -5.49 6.06 -0.95
N PHE A 192 -5.87 6.25 0.31
CA PHE A 192 -6.00 5.16 1.27
C PHE A 192 -7.00 4.10 0.82
N GLY A 193 -8.19 4.54 0.38
CA GLY A 193 -9.26 3.65 -0.10
C GLY A 193 -8.83 2.82 -1.31
N TYR A 194 -8.18 3.45 -2.30
CA TYR A 194 -7.70 2.76 -3.49
C TYR A 194 -6.64 1.69 -3.18
N ILE A 195 -5.67 2.02 -2.32
CA ILE A 195 -4.64 1.05 -1.91
C ILE A 195 -5.26 -0.10 -1.12
N ARG A 196 -6.18 0.18 -0.21
CA ARG A 196 -6.91 -0.86 0.52
C ARG A 196 -7.74 -1.74 -0.40
N TYR A 197 -8.44 -1.16 -1.36
CA TYR A 197 -9.16 -1.91 -2.38
C TYR A 197 -8.25 -2.89 -3.14
N LEU A 198 -7.06 -2.45 -3.52
CA LEU A 198 -6.08 -3.33 -4.18
C LEU A 198 -5.54 -4.42 -3.25
N GLN A 199 -5.30 -4.12 -1.98
CA GLN A 199 -4.84 -5.10 -0.98
C GLN A 199 -5.87 -6.20 -0.70
N TYR A 200 -7.17 -5.89 -0.79
CA TYR A 200 -8.27 -6.85 -0.63
C TYR A 200 -8.65 -7.61 -1.92
N GLY A 201 -7.76 -7.57 -2.94
CA GLY A 201 -7.98 -8.32 -4.18
C GLY A 201 -9.12 -7.79 -5.06
N GLY A 202 -9.52 -6.52 -4.87
CA GLY A 202 -10.62 -5.90 -5.61
C GLY A 202 -12.00 -6.18 -5.04
N GLU A 203 -12.12 -6.92 -3.94
CA GLU A 203 -13.35 -7.04 -3.16
C GLU A 203 -13.44 -5.85 -2.20
N LEU A 204 -14.59 -5.19 -2.17
CA LEU A 204 -14.83 -4.12 -1.20
C LEU A 204 -14.70 -4.71 0.21
N PRO A 205 -13.84 -4.13 1.08
CA PRO A 205 -13.76 -4.57 2.45
C PRO A 205 -15.17 -4.52 3.05
N ARG A 206 -15.66 -5.64 3.62
CA ARG A 206 -16.86 -5.60 4.44
C ARG A 206 -16.61 -4.56 5.51
N ILE A 207 -17.33 -3.45 5.42
CA ILE A 207 -17.27 -2.38 6.43
C ILE A 207 -17.62 -3.06 7.75
N PRO A 208 -16.67 -3.22 8.70
CA PRO A 208 -17.00 -3.74 10.02
C PRO A 208 -18.04 -2.77 10.59
N ASN A 209 -19.20 -3.30 10.97
CA ASN A 209 -20.19 -2.47 11.62
C ASN A 209 -19.54 -1.73 12.79
N PRO A 210 -19.63 -0.37 12.87
CA PRO A 210 -19.00 0.39 13.94
C PRO A 210 -19.44 -0.06 15.33
N PHE A 211 -20.57 -0.78 15.43
CA PHE A 211 -21.10 -1.40 16.66
C PHE A 211 -20.45 -2.76 17.00
N ASP A 212 -19.65 -3.40 16.09
CA ASP A 212 -18.96 -4.66 16.43
C ASP A 212 -17.80 -4.43 17.40
N PHE A 213 -17.31 -3.20 17.53
CA PHE A 213 -16.33 -2.82 18.56
C PHE A 213 -16.90 -2.99 19.99
N TRP A 214 -18.20 -2.84 20.18
CA TRP A 214 -18.88 -3.04 21.45
C TRP A 214 -19.28 -4.49 21.73
N ARG A 215 -19.23 -5.36 20.71
CA ARG A 215 -19.40 -6.80 20.91
C ARG A 215 -18.07 -7.37 21.39
N ARG A 216 -18.00 -7.65 22.70
CA ARG A 216 -16.85 -8.38 23.28
C ARG A 216 -16.59 -9.61 22.44
N PRO A 217 -15.33 -9.88 22.00
CA PRO A 217 -15.01 -11.09 21.27
C PRO A 217 -15.46 -12.28 22.11
N LYS A 218 -16.42 -13.05 21.63
CA LYS A 218 -16.74 -14.34 22.23
C LYS A 218 -15.54 -15.21 21.95
N PHE A 219 -14.69 -15.38 22.95
CA PHE A 219 -13.63 -16.38 22.90
C PHE A 219 -14.31 -17.73 22.62
N LYS A 220 -14.10 -18.26 21.40
CA LYS A 220 -14.41 -19.64 21.12
C LYS A 220 -13.42 -20.46 21.94
N VAL A 221 -13.83 -20.93 23.10
CA VAL A 221 -13.10 -21.94 23.85
C VAL A 221 -13.07 -23.15 22.93
N VAL A 222 -11.92 -23.36 22.26
CA VAL A 222 -11.66 -24.62 21.58
C VAL A 222 -11.60 -25.65 22.72
N ALA A 223 -12.67 -26.42 22.88
CA ALA A 223 -12.69 -27.50 23.84
C ALA A 223 -11.49 -28.40 23.52
N ARG A 224 -10.57 -28.55 24.48
CA ARG A 224 -9.53 -29.54 24.37
C ARG A 224 -10.21 -30.88 24.09
N PRO A 225 -9.80 -31.63 23.06
CA PRO A 225 -10.36 -32.96 22.84
C PRO A 225 -10.15 -33.79 24.12
N SER A 226 -11.27 -34.30 24.66
CA SER A 226 -11.25 -35.18 25.82
C SER A 226 -10.35 -36.39 25.57
N PRO A 227 -9.50 -36.78 26.51
CA PRO A 227 -8.58 -37.93 26.34
C PRO A 227 -9.29 -39.28 26.20
N LEU A 228 -10.64 -39.31 26.23
CA LEU A 228 -11.45 -40.54 26.29
C LEU A 228 -12.28 -40.83 25.03
N ALA A 229 -12.16 -40.06 23.94
CA ALA A 229 -12.76 -40.46 22.67
C ALA A 229 -11.76 -41.35 21.91
N ARG A 230 -11.86 -42.69 22.10
CA ARG A 230 -11.24 -43.66 21.19
C ARG A 230 -11.79 -43.39 19.77
N PRO A 231 -10.95 -43.09 18.77
CA PRO A 231 -11.38 -43.16 17.38
C PRO A 231 -11.41 -44.65 17.00
N SER A 232 -12.61 -45.14 16.79
CA SER A 232 -12.82 -46.38 16.04
C SER A 232 -12.67 -46.00 14.55
N GLY A 233 -11.54 -46.38 13.96
CA GLY A 233 -11.35 -46.18 12.51
C GLY A 233 -9.87 -45.95 12.17
N ARG A 234 -9.13 -47.01 12.07
CA ARG A 234 -8.04 -47.34 11.17
C ARG A 234 -7.33 -46.18 10.46
N ASP A 235 -6.33 -45.58 11.12
CA ASP A 235 -5.21 -44.92 10.45
C ASP A 235 -3.90 -45.47 11.01
N GLN A 236 -3.39 -46.47 10.30
CA GLN A 236 -2.13 -47.18 10.63
C GLN A 236 -0.87 -46.30 10.44
N SER A 237 -1.02 -45.10 9.85
CA SER A 237 0.10 -44.18 9.55
C SER A 237 0.50 -43.25 10.71
N THR A 238 -0.42 -42.94 11.62
CA THR A 238 -0.12 -42.06 12.77
C THR A 238 0.47 -42.78 13.96
N THR A 239 0.22 -44.08 14.09
CA THR A 239 0.77 -44.93 15.17
C THR A 239 2.26 -45.21 14.94
N ASP A 240 2.66 -45.41 13.66
CA ASP A 240 4.06 -45.66 13.30
C ASP A 240 4.96 -44.46 13.61
N LEU A 241 4.47 -43.23 13.42
CA LEU A 241 5.24 -41.99 13.67
C LEU A 241 5.44 -41.74 15.18
N SER A 242 4.42 -41.96 15.99
CA SER A 242 4.50 -41.74 17.44
C SER A 242 5.42 -42.75 18.13
N ASP A 243 5.50 -43.97 17.61
CA ASP A 243 6.41 -45.02 18.14
C ASP A 243 7.87 -44.73 17.74
N ILE A 244 8.10 -44.18 16.55
CA ILE A 244 9.43 -43.73 16.09
C ILE A 244 9.96 -42.60 16.97
N ASP A 245 9.12 -41.59 17.27
CA ASP A 245 9.50 -40.46 18.13
C ASP A 245 9.90 -40.92 19.55
N ARG A 246 9.19 -41.90 20.11
CA ARG A 246 9.56 -42.50 21.42
C ARG A 246 10.90 -43.23 21.36
N LEU A 247 11.17 -43.92 20.26
CA LEU A 247 12.44 -44.65 20.08
C LEU A 247 13.61 -43.66 19.90
N LEU A 248 13.41 -42.57 19.18
CA LEU A 248 14.41 -41.51 19.01
C LEU A 248 14.72 -40.81 20.35
N ASP A 249 13.70 -40.54 21.17
CA ASP A 249 13.87 -39.94 22.49
C ASP A 249 14.62 -40.87 23.46
N LYS A 250 14.39 -42.20 23.36
CA LYS A 250 15.12 -43.21 24.10
C LYS A 250 16.59 -43.30 23.70
N ILE A 251 16.87 -43.22 22.39
CA ILE A 251 18.24 -43.19 21.85
C ILE A 251 18.98 -41.92 22.30
N SER A 252 18.30 -40.77 22.28
CA SER A 252 18.86 -39.49 22.71
C SER A 252 19.28 -39.49 24.19
N LYS A 253 18.51 -40.20 25.06
CA LYS A 253 18.75 -40.25 26.51
C LYS A 253 19.68 -41.34 26.95
N HIS A 254 19.69 -42.49 26.28
CA HIS A 254 20.38 -43.72 26.78
C HIS A 254 21.28 -44.37 25.73
N GLY A 255 21.43 -43.78 24.54
CA GLY A 255 22.29 -44.29 23.48
C GLY A 255 21.71 -45.50 22.71
N LEU A 256 22.30 -45.81 21.57
CA LEU A 256 21.88 -46.91 20.68
C LEU A 256 21.93 -48.29 21.30
N ALA A 257 22.76 -48.51 22.35
CA ALA A 257 22.90 -49.76 23.03
C ALA A 257 21.70 -50.13 23.94
N SER A 258 20.81 -49.17 24.23
CA SER A 258 19.63 -49.38 25.08
C SER A 258 18.41 -49.92 24.33
N LEU A 259 18.50 -50.11 23.01
CA LEU A 259 17.41 -50.62 22.19
C LEU A 259 17.38 -52.14 22.23
N THR A 260 16.18 -52.69 22.42
CA THR A 260 15.93 -54.14 22.27
C THR A 260 15.97 -54.53 20.78
N THR A 261 16.16 -55.82 20.50
CA THR A 261 16.21 -56.37 19.13
C THR A 261 14.96 -56.01 18.30
N LYS A 262 13.78 -56.01 18.93
CA LYS A 262 12.51 -55.61 18.28
C LYS A 262 12.42 -54.12 17.97
N GLU A 263 12.93 -53.27 18.84
CA GLU A 263 12.97 -51.82 18.64
C GLU A 263 13.93 -51.40 17.51
N ARG A 264 15.07 -52.15 17.38
CA ARG A 264 15.99 -51.95 16.23
C ARG A 264 15.35 -52.29 14.89
N GLU A 265 14.64 -53.44 14.85
CA GLU A 265 13.96 -53.88 13.63
C GLU A 265 12.87 -52.90 13.18
N THR A 266 12.15 -52.27 14.13
CA THR A 266 11.14 -51.28 13.87
C THR A 266 11.76 -49.99 13.28
N LEU A 267 12.91 -49.59 13.80
CA LEU A 267 13.64 -48.41 13.36
C LEU A 267 14.26 -48.61 11.95
N GLU A 268 14.76 -49.81 11.66
CA GLU A 268 15.29 -50.16 10.33
C GLU A 268 14.18 -50.20 9.27
N ARG A 269 13.00 -50.75 9.62
CA ARG A 269 11.84 -50.72 8.71
C ARG A 269 11.34 -49.28 8.42
N ALA A 270 11.33 -48.41 9.44
CA ALA A 270 10.97 -47.01 9.25
C ALA A 270 11.97 -46.26 8.37
N ARG A 271 13.28 -46.53 8.55
CA ARG A 271 14.34 -45.98 7.70
C ARG A 271 14.22 -46.44 6.26
N ALA A 272 13.93 -47.69 6.00
CA ALA A 272 13.72 -48.24 4.66
C ALA A 272 12.54 -47.57 3.96
N LYS A 273 11.42 -47.37 4.68
CA LYS A 273 10.23 -46.67 4.12
C LYS A 273 10.52 -45.20 3.75
N LEU A 274 11.32 -44.50 4.56
CA LEU A 274 11.70 -43.09 4.29
C LEU A 274 12.62 -43.00 3.05
N LEU A 275 13.58 -43.91 2.92
CA LEU A 275 14.48 -43.95 1.75
C LEU A 275 13.73 -44.30 0.45
N GLU A 276 12.64 -45.05 0.51
CA GLU A 276 11.79 -45.37 -0.63
C GLU A 276 10.92 -44.15 -1.04
N GLN A 277 10.59 -43.26 -0.11
CA GLN A 277 9.84 -42.02 -0.38
C GLN A 277 10.72 -40.90 -0.94
N ASP A 278 11.99 -40.79 -0.52
CA ASP A 278 12.93 -39.79 -1.05
C ASP A 278 13.53 -40.13 -2.41
N GLY A 279 13.36 -41.37 -2.89
CA GLY A 279 13.84 -41.87 -4.18
C GLY A 279 12.84 -41.75 -5.33
N LYS A 280 11.70 -41.08 -5.13
CA LYS A 280 10.70 -40.75 -6.16
C LYS A 280 10.56 -39.25 -6.35
#